data_cf4694f195966a4299896bbab875e1e0
#
_entry.id   cf4694f195966a4299896bbab875e1e0
#
_cell.length_a   1.000
_cell.length_b   1.000
_cell.length_c   1.000
_cell.angle_alpha   90.00
_cell.angle_beta   90.00
_cell.angle_gamma   90.00
#
_symmetry.space_group_name_H-M   'P 1'
#
loop_
_entity.id
_entity.type
_entity.pdbx_description
1 polymer ?
#
loop_
_entity_poly.entity_id
_entity_poly.type
_entity_poly.pdbx_seq_one_letter_code
_entity_poly.pdbx_strand_id
1 'polypeptide(L)'
;MTLCLKKKTIKMLKIDMHTHIIPKNLPNWEKKFGYEGFITLDHHKQGWARMMQGEKFFREIYHNCWDPEVRINEYKEYQTQVQVICTIPVLFAYFAQPAHGLEVAEFLNDDVAELVNKYPKNYIGLGTVPMQAPELAVKELHRLKEIGLVGIQIGSNINNRNLNEPEFYPIWETCEKLGLAVLVHPWNMMGKEHMGRYWLPWLVGMPAETSRAMCSMIFGGIFDKYPNLRVNFCHASGSFLATLGRIEHGFNCRPDLVAIDNQNNPRDYCGKFWVDCITHDSEMLKYILKMQGSKRVTLGSDYPFPLGDLEIGKFINEMNLEDQVVDDIFCNSTLEWLNLDKEIFK
;
A
#
# COMPACT_ATOMS: atom_id res chain seq x y z
N MET A 1 -15.47 -44.81 26.68
CA MET A 1 -16.20 -43.53 26.56
C MET A 1 -15.17 -42.44 26.36
N THR A 2 -14.81 -42.18 25.10
CA THR A 2 -13.72 -41.28 24.74
C THR A 2 -14.33 -39.88 24.57
N LEU A 3 -14.06 -38.98 25.51
CA LEU A 3 -14.44 -37.59 25.40
C LEU A 3 -13.71 -36.96 24.21
N CYS A 4 -14.41 -36.79 23.12
CA CYS A 4 -13.99 -35.96 21.99
C CYS A 4 -14.08 -34.51 22.44
N LEU A 5 -13.01 -33.95 22.98
CA LEU A 5 -12.87 -32.52 23.23
C LEU A 5 -12.95 -31.82 21.84
N LYS A 6 -14.10 -31.24 21.52
CA LYS A 6 -14.22 -30.27 20.44
C LYS A 6 -13.24 -29.12 20.76
N LYS A 7 -12.05 -29.14 20.12
CA LYS A 7 -11.20 -27.96 20.05
C LYS A 7 -12.08 -26.82 19.54
N LYS A 8 -12.37 -25.84 20.38
CA LYS A 8 -12.89 -24.54 19.91
C LYS A 8 -11.88 -24.04 18.92
N THR A 9 -12.20 -24.11 17.63
CA THR A 9 -11.41 -23.47 16.58
C THR A 9 -11.46 -21.97 16.88
N ILE A 10 -10.43 -21.44 17.51
CA ILE A 10 -10.27 -20.00 17.63
C ILE A 10 -10.20 -19.51 16.21
N LYS A 11 -11.19 -18.74 15.78
CA LYS A 11 -11.25 -18.23 14.42
C LYS A 11 -10.05 -17.29 14.27
N MET A 12 -9.07 -17.67 13.43
CA MET A 12 -7.87 -16.88 13.16
C MET A 12 -8.30 -15.49 12.63
N LEU A 13 -7.75 -14.44 13.22
CA LEU A 13 -7.95 -13.08 12.70
C LEU A 13 -7.16 -12.93 11.40
N LYS A 14 -7.83 -12.54 10.33
CA LYS A 14 -7.21 -12.20 9.05
C LYS A 14 -7.37 -10.71 8.78
N ILE A 15 -6.27 -10.05 8.48
CA ILE A 15 -6.19 -8.63 8.15
C ILE A 15 -5.60 -8.51 6.76
N ASP A 16 -6.40 -8.09 5.80
CA ASP A 16 -5.92 -7.75 4.46
C ASP A 16 -5.39 -6.32 4.46
N MET A 17 -4.07 -6.17 4.36
CA MET A 17 -3.41 -4.88 4.51
C MET A 17 -3.35 -4.05 3.24
N HIS A 18 -3.70 -4.61 2.09
CA HIS A 18 -3.61 -3.92 0.81
C HIS A 18 -4.94 -3.95 0.09
N THR A 19 -5.79 -2.96 0.39
CA THR A 19 -7.08 -2.81 -0.27
C THR A 19 -7.37 -1.35 -0.58
N HIS A 20 -8.12 -1.11 -1.65
CA HIS A 20 -8.44 0.24 -2.11
C HIS A 20 -9.92 0.56 -1.96
N ILE A 21 -10.22 1.80 -1.59
CA ILE A 21 -11.57 2.35 -1.52
C ILE A 21 -11.58 3.78 -2.05
N ILE A 22 -12.70 4.23 -2.55
CA ILE A 22 -12.91 5.62 -2.97
C ILE A 22 -14.24 6.14 -2.42
N PRO A 23 -14.38 7.44 -2.21
CA PRO A 23 -15.69 8.03 -1.94
C PRO A 23 -16.68 7.73 -3.05
N LYS A 24 -17.92 7.44 -2.68
CA LYS A 24 -18.99 7.19 -3.67
C LYS A 24 -19.16 8.35 -4.66
N ASN A 25 -18.97 9.57 -4.20
CA ASN A 25 -19.07 10.78 -5.01
C ASN A 25 -17.78 11.61 -4.83
N LEU A 26 -17.13 11.94 -5.92
CA LEU A 26 -15.99 12.84 -5.93
C LEU A 26 -16.44 14.25 -6.32
N PRO A 27 -15.95 15.30 -5.63
CA PRO A 27 -16.14 16.67 -6.09
C PRO A 27 -15.58 16.86 -7.50
N ASN A 28 -16.19 17.75 -8.28
CA ASN A 28 -15.59 18.13 -9.56
C ASN A 28 -14.46 19.14 -9.33
N TRP A 29 -13.29 18.64 -8.98
CA TRP A 29 -12.10 19.47 -8.72
C TRP A 29 -11.62 20.24 -9.96
N GLU A 30 -11.78 19.68 -11.18
CA GLU A 30 -11.44 20.38 -12.42
C GLU A 30 -12.23 21.68 -12.55
N LYS A 31 -13.54 21.61 -12.32
CA LYS A 31 -14.40 22.80 -12.31
C LYS A 31 -14.07 23.73 -11.16
N LYS A 32 -13.75 23.19 -9.97
CA LYS A 32 -13.44 23.98 -8.78
C LYS A 32 -12.13 24.75 -8.90
N PHE A 33 -11.09 24.10 -9.39
CA PHE A 33 -9.73 24.63 -9.43
C PHE A 33 -9.36 25.26 -10.78
N GLY A 34 -10.12 24.98 -11.83
CA GLY A 34 -9.93 25.59 -13.15
C GLY A 34 -8.83 24.95 -14.00
N TYR A 35 -8.42 23.70 -13.72
CA TYR A 35 -7.47 22.95 -14.54
C TYR A 35 -7.74 21.44 -14.49
N GLU A 36 -7.26 20.73 -15.51
CA GLU A 36 -7.51 19.32 -15.76
C GLU A 36 -6.59 18.39 -14.93
N GLY A 37 -6.91 17.09 -14.94
CA GLY A 37 -6.09 16.03 -14.39
C GLY A 37 -6.74 15.26 -13.25
N PHE A 38 -7.83 15.76 -12.70
CA PHE A 38 -8.55 15.11 -11.61
C PHE A 38 -9.51 14.04 -12.12
N ILE A 39 -9.76 13.05 -11.28
CA ILE A 39 -10.72 11.99 -11.56
C ILE A 39 -12.13 12.45 -11.15
N THR A 40 -13.11 12.14 -12.00
CA THR A 40 -14.53 12.22 -11.70
C THR A 40 -15.20 10.85 -11.85
N LEU A 41 -16.37 10.68 -11.23
CA LEU A 41 -17.16 9.44 -11.31
C LEU A 41 -18.47 9.71 -12.04
N ASP A 42 -18.72 8.94 -13.10
CA ASP A 42 -19.99 8.89 -13.81
C ASP A 42 -20.74 7.61 -13.42
N HIS A 43 -21.72 7.72 -12.53
CA HIS A 43 -22.59 6.64 -12.09
C HIS A 43 -23.65 6.31 -13.15
N HIS A 44 -23.23 5.80 -14.29
CA HIS A 44 -24.07 5.57 -15.48
C HIS A 44 -25.03 4.39 -15.37
N LYS A 45 -24.81 3.50 -14.39
CA LYS A 45 -25.63 2.30 -14.15
C LYS A 45 -25.63 1.97 -12.65
N GLN A 46 -26.72 1.39 -12.14
CA GLN A 46 -26.79 0.96 -10.74
C GLN A 46 -25.64 -0.01 -10.40
N GLY A 47 -24.89 0.33 -9.36
CA GLY A 47 -23.73 -0.43 -8.90
C GLY A 47 -22.46 -0.27 -9.76
N TRP A 48 -22.46 0.57 -10.78
CA TRP A 48 -21.31 0.81 -11.67
C TRP A 48 -21.02 2.28 -11.83
N ALA A 49 -19.74 2.61 -11.95
CA ALA A 49 -19.29 3.95 -12.28
C ALA A 49 -18.14 3.91 -13.27
N ARG A 50 -18.06 4.92 -14.14
CA ARG A 50 -16.89 5.18 -14.97
C ARG A 50 -16.02 6.19 -14.26
N MET A 51 -14.76 5.85 -14.08
CA MET A 51 -13.73 6.82 -13.71
C MET A 51 -13.33 7.57 -14.97
N MET A 52 -13.46 8.88 -14.93
CA MET A 52 -13.12 9.78 -16.05
C MET A 52 -12.02 10.74 -15.62
N GLN A 53 -11.14 11.10 -16.55
CA GLN A 53 -10.17 12.19 -16.41
C GLN A 53 -10.47 13.21 -17.53
N GLY A 54 -11.17 14.28 -17.18
CA GLY A 54 -11.84 15.10 -18.18
C GLY A 54 -12.82 14.26 -19.00
N GLU A 55 -12.69 14.30 -20.33
CA GLU A 55 -13.51 13.48 -21.26
C GLU A 55 -12.92 12.08 -21.49
N LYS A 56 -11.73 11.78 -20.99
CA LYS A 56 -11.06 10.49 -21.22
C LYS A 56 -11.56 9.44 -20.24
N PHE A 57 -12.02 8.32 -20.80
CA PHE A 57 -12.33 7.13 -20.02
C PHE A 57 -11.02 6.55 -19.45
N PHE A 58 -11.00 6.36 -18.11
CA PHE A 58 -9.89 5.74 -17.42
C PHE A 58 -10.18 4.26 -17.11
N ARG A 59 -11.29 3.99 -16.41
CA ARG A 59 -11.66 2.64 -15.98
C ARG A 59 -13.14 2.58 -15.59
N GLU A 60 -13.76 1.44 -15.79
CA GLU A 60 -15.06 1.11 -15.17
C GLU A 60 -14.82 0.39 -13.86
N ILE A 61 -15.60 0.74 -12.83
CA ILE A 61 -15.51 0.20 -11.48
C ILE A 61 -16.89 -0.21 -10.98
N TYR A 62 -16.89 -1.15 -10.05
CA TYR A 62 -18.09 -1.71 -9.44
C TYR A 62 -18.27 -1.18 -8.02
N HIS A 63 -19.47 -1.35 -7.44
CA HIS A 63 -19.82 -0.75 -6.16
C HIS A 63 -18.94 -1.21 -4.99
N ASN A 64 -18.25 -2.33 -5.10
CA ASN A 64 -17.25 -2.74 -4.10
C ASN A 64 -16.03 -1.79 -4.01
N CYS A 65 -15.88 -0.86 -4.94
CA CYS A 65 -14.90 0.23 -4.81
C CYS A 65 -15.33 1.32 -3.81
N TRP A 66 -16.62 1.45 -3.47
CA TRP A 66 -17.13 2.54 -2.61
C TRP A 66 -18.18 2.12 -1.57
N ASP A 67 -18.74 0.93 -1.67
CA ASP A 67 -19.81 0.48 -0.75
C ASP A 67 -19.21 -0.42 0.34
N PRO A 68 -19.12 0.06 1.60
CA PRO A 68 -18.51 -0.69 2.68
C PRO A 68 -19.26 -1.98 3.04
N GLU A 69 -20.58 -2.01 2.87
CA GLU A 69 -21.38 -3.19 3.25
C GLU A 69 -21.20 -4.32 2.22
N VAL A 70 -21.08 -3.97 0.93
CA VAL A 70 -20.74 -4.92 -0.12
C VAL A 70 -19.38 -5.56 0.17
N ARG A 71 -18.36 -4.75 0.47
CA ARG A 71 -17.01 -5.21 0.81
C ARG A 71 -17.01 -6.15 2.01
N ILE A 72 -17.68 -5.76 3.10
CA ILE A 72 -17.78 -6.60 4.30
C ILE A 72 -18.43 -7.94 3.98
N ASN A 73 -19.46 -7.96 3.13
CA ASN A 73 -20.15 -9.19 2.76
C ASN A 73 -19.29 -10.09 1.87
N GLU A 74 -18.60 -9.55 0.85
CA GLU A 74 -17.68 -10.30 0.02
C GLU A 74 -16.54 -10.91 0.86
N TYR A 75 -15.98 -10.18 1.83
CA TYR A 75 -14.91 -10.66 2.70
C TYR A 75 -15.32 -11.79 3.67
N LYS A 76 -16.62 -11.88 4.01
CA LYS A 76 -17.13 -13.01 4.82
C LYS A 76 -16.93 -14.35 4.15
N GLU A 77 -16.99 -14.41 2.82
CA GLU A 77 -16.79 -15.64 2.05
C GLU A 77 -15.39 -16.22 2.25
N TYR A 78 -14.38 -15.35 2.40
CA TYR A 78 -12.98 -15.71 2.63
C TYR A 78 -12.59 -15.75 4.12
N GLN A 79 -13.57 -15.60 5.03
CA GLN A 79 -13.35 -15.55 6.47
C GLN A 79 -12.31 -14.49 6.88
N THR A 80 -12.19 -13.42 6.13
CA THR A 80 -11.34 -12.28 6.42
C THR A 80 -12.18 -11.22 7.13
N GLN A 81 -11.70 -10.74 8.29
CA GLN A 81 -12.48 -9.87 9.16
C GLN A 81 -12.18 -8.40 8.95
N VAL A 82 -10.92 -8.08 8.66
CA VAL A 82 -10.42 -6.70 8.66
C VAL A 82 -9.76 -6.38 7.33
N GLN A 83 -10.03 -5.19 6.83
CA GLN A 83 -9.39 -4.60 5.66
C GLN A 83 -8.67 -3.33 6.07
N VAL A 84 -7.43 -3.16 5.66
CA VAL A 84 -6.74 -1.87 5.68
C VAL A 84 -7.13 -1.14 4.40
N ILE A 85 -7.95 -0.12 4.54
CA ILE A 85 -8.49 0.65 3.42
C ILE A 85 -7.65 1.91 3.16
N CYS A 86 -7.38 2.17 1.91
CA CYS A 86 -6.71 3.39 1.43
C CYS A 86 -7.24 3.79 0.06
N THR A 87 -6.96 5.01 -0.37
CA THR A 87 -7.42 5.49 -1.68
C THR A 87 -6.74 4.75 -2.84
N ILE A 88 -7.28 4.91 -4.06
CA ILE A 88 -6.64 4.40 -5.27
C ILE A 88 -5.52 5.38 -5.69
N PRO A 89 -4.33 4.91 -6.12
CA PRO A 89 -3.19 5.78 -6.45
C PRO A 89 -3.47 6.87 -7.49
N VAL A 90 -4.41 6.67 -8.41
CA VAL A 90 -4.81 7.70 -9.38
C VAL A 90 -5.38 8.97 -8.73
N LEU A 91 -5.77 8.91 -7.45
CA LEU A 91 -6.28 10.03 -6.66
C LEU A 91 -5.21 10.76 -5.84
N PHE A 92 -3.93 10.39 -5.88
CA PHE A 92 -2.87 11.08 -5.13
C PHE A 92 -2.71 12.56 -5.48
N ALA A 93 -3.11 12.97 -6.69
CA ALA A 93 -3.12 14.35 -7.16
C ALA A 93 -1.78 15.12 -6.99
N TYR A 94 -0.62 14.43 -7.10
CA TYR A 94 0.70 15.08 -6.95
C TYR A 94 1.01 16.13 -8.02
N PHE A 95 0.26 16.15 -9.13
CA PHE A 95 0.35 17.19 -10.15
C PHE A 95 -0.33 18.51 -9.72
N ALA A 96 -1.18 18.45 -8.69
CA ALA A 96 -1.98 19.60 -8.27
C ALA A 96 -1.12 20.65 -7.55
N GLN A 97 -1.58 21.90 -7.61
CA GLN A 97 -1.03 22.97 -6.79
C GLN A 97 -1.07 22.58 -5.30
N PRO A 98 -0.10 22.99 -4.47
CA PRO A 98 0.02 22.54 -3.09
C PRO A 98 -1.27 22.58 -2.27
N ALA A 99 -1.97 23.71 -2.27
CA ALA A 99 -3.22 23.88 -1.51
C ALA A 99 -4.37 23.00 -2.05
N HIS A 100 -4.43 22.82 -3.37
CA HIS A 100 -5.43 21.96 -4.01
C HIS A 100 -5.14 20.46 -3.76
N GLY A 101 -3.87 20.08 -3.77
CA GLY A 101 -3.45 18.71 -3.40
C GLY A 101 -3.78 18.38 -1.94
N LEU A 102 -3.62 19.36 -1.03
CA LEU A 102 -4.03 19.20 0.37
C LEU A 102 -5.56 19.03 0.48
N GLU A 103 -6.35 19.86 -0.19
CA GLU A 103 -7.81 19.74 -0.15
C GLU A 103 -8.31 18.39 -0.67
N VAL A 104 -7.69 17.88 -1.74
CA VAL A 104 -8.00 16.52 -2.24
C VAL A 104 -7.65 15.47 -1.20
N ALA A 105 -6.46 15.56 -0.59
CA ALA A 105 -6.03 14.62 0.43
C ALA A 105 -6.96 14.63 1.67
N GLU A 106 -7.28 15.82 2.19
CA GLU A 106 -8.19 15.98 3.33
C GLU A 106 -9.56 15.35 3.05
N PHE A 107 -10.14 15.61 1.87
CA PHE A 107 -11.42 15.02 1.48
C PHE A 107 -11.39 13.47 1.46
N LEU A 108 -10.33 12.88 0.89
CA LEU A 108 -10.18 11.43 0.82
C LEU A 108 -9.93 10.82 2.21
N ASN A 109 -9.16 11.49 3.05
CA ASN A 109 -8.84 11.06 4.40
C ASN A 109 -10.06 11.10 5.32
N ASP A 110 -10.90 12.12 5.18
CA ASP A 110 -12.15 12.26 5.95
C ASP A 110 -13.12 11.12 5.62
N ASP A 111 -13.26 10.76 4.34
CA ASP A 111 -14.10 9.63 3.91
C ASP A 111 -13.59 8.30 4.51
N VAL A 112 -12.28 8.05 4.46
CA VAL A 112 -11.68 6.86 5.07
C VAL A 112 -11.89 6.85 6.59
N ALA A 113 -11.70 7.97 7.27
CA ALA A 113 -11.90 8.09 8.71
C ALA A 113 -13.36 7.88 9.12
N GLU A 114 -14.32 8.39 8.34
CA GLU A 114 -15.75 8.14 8.56
C GLU A 114 -16.07 6.64 8.48
N LEU A 115 -15.54 5.94 7.47
CA LEU A 115 -15.74 4.50 7.32
C LEU A 115 -15.13 3.69 8.47
N VAL A 116 -13.93 4.03 8.91
CA VAL A 116 -13.28 3.39 10.07
C VAL A 116 -14.12 3.60 11.34
N ASN A 117 -14.59 4.83 11.57
CA ASN A 117 -15.43 5.14 12.73
C ASN A 117 -16.78 4.41 12.70
N LYS A 118 -17.35 4.24 11.52
CA LYS A 118 -18.63 3.54 11.35
C LYS A 118 -18.50 2.01 11.48
N TYR A 119 -17.38 1.45 11.03
CA TYR A 119 -17.14 0.00 11.01
C TYR A 119 -15.79 -0.39 11.67
N PRO A 120 -15.57 -0.05 12.95
CA PRO A 120 -14.25 -0.17 13.61
C PRO A 120 -13.74 -1.61 13.77
N LYS A 121 -14.62 -2.61 13.61
CA LYS A 121 -14.26 -4.04 13.63
C LYS A 121 -13.87 -4.59 12.25
N ASN A 122 -14.09 -3.80 11.19
CA ASN A 122 -13.89 -4.25 9.81
C ASN A 122 -12.82 -3.43 9.08
N TYR A 123 -12.59 -2.19 9.48
CA TYR A 123 -11.69 -1.30 8.76
C TYR A 123 -10.61 -0.70 9.65
N ILE A 124 -9.41 -0.62 9.08
CA ILE A 124 -8.29 0.20 9.51
C ILE A 124 -8.02 1.19 8.36
N GLY A 125 -7.73 2.44 8.64
CA GLY A 125 -7.55 3.46 7.61
C GLY A 125 -6.11 3.90 7.43
N LEU A 126 -5.66 3.97 6.18
CA LEU A 126 -4.49 4.75 5.77
C LEU A 126 -4.95 5.97 4.98
N GLY A 127 -4.41 7.11 5.32
CA GLY A 127 -4.64 8.34 4.58
C GLY A 127 -3.69 8.50 3.39
N THR A 128 -3.77 9.66 2.76
CA THR A 128 -2.80 10.15 1.77
C THR A 128 -2.42 11.59 2.09
N VAL A 129 -1.28 12.06 1.57
CA VAL A 129 -0.78 13.40 1.83
C VAL A 129 -0.27 14.05 0.55
N PRO A 130 -0.28 15.38 0.42
CA PRO A 130 0.24 16.08 -0.75
C PRO A 130 1.78 16.03 -0.77
N MET A 131 2.36 14.90 -1.18
CA MET A 131 3.80 14.68 -1.17
C MET A 131 4.60 15.73 -1.97
N GLN A 132 3.98 16.38 -2.97
CA GLN A 132 4.59 17.48 -3.73
C GLN A 132 4.76 18.77 -2.91
N ALA A 133 4.19 18.82 -1.70
CA ALA A 133 4.25 19.95 -0.78
C ALA A 133 4.55 19.46 0.65
N PRO A 134 5.82 19.14 0.96
CA PRO A 134 6.20 18.47 2.20
C PRO A 134 5.74 19.18 3.48
N GLU A 135 5.73 20.51 3.52
CA GLU A 135 5.24 21.28 4.67
C GLU A 135 3.73 21.04 4.92
N LEU A 136 2.94 20.97 3.86
CA LEU A 136 1.52 20.66 3.95
C LEU A 136 1.29 19.19 4.26
N ALA A 137 2.12 18.30 3.71
CA ALA A 137 2.08 16.89 4.02
C ALA A 137 2.33 16.64 5.52
N VAL A 138 3.32 17.32 6.12
CA VAL A 138 3.58 17.22 7.57
C VAL A 138 2.38 17.69 8.40
N LYS A 139 1.72 18.78 8.03
CA LYS A 139 0.49 19.23 8.71
C LYS A 139 -0.60 18.15 8.63
N GLU A 140 -0.80 17.60 7.45
CA GLU A 140 -1.81 16.56 7.25
C GLU A 140 -1.48 15.27 8.01
N LEU A 141 -0.21 14.87 8.14
CA LEU A 141 0.21 13.74 8.98
C LEU A 141 -0.23 13.90 10.45
N HIS A 142 -0.11 15.10 11.01
CA HIS A 142 -0.62 15.36 12.36
C HIS A 142 -2.14 15.22 12.42
N ARG A 143 -2.87 15.80 11.45
CA ARG A 143 -4.32 15.67 11.38
C ARG A 143 -4.77 14.21 11.21
N LEU A 144 -4.09 13.41 10.39
CA LEU A 144 -4.39 11.97 10.23
C LEU A 144 -4.39 11.24 11.55
N LYS A 145 -3.40 11.53 12.41
CA LYS A 145 -3.33 10.94 13.76
C LYS A 145 -4.53 11.34 14.63
N GLU A 146 -4.97 12.59 14.52
CA GLU A 146 -6.11 13.13 15.28
C GLU A 146 -7.44 12.50 14.84
N ILE A 147 -7.63 12.26 13.54
CA ILE A 147 -8.84 11.61 12.99
C ILE A 147 -8.80 10.08 13.03
N GLY A 148 -7.75 9.48 13.64
CA GLY A 148 -7.67 8.05 13.91
C GLY A 148 -7.11 7.19 12.79
N LEU A 149 -6.49 7.77 11.77
CA LEU A 149 -5.77 7.00 10.74
C LEU A 149 -4.38 6.59 11.25
N VAL A 150 -3.93 5.40 10.88
CA VAL A 150 -2.74 4.76 11.45
C VAL A 150 -1.51 4.82 10.55
N GLY A 151 -1.63 5.40 9.38
CA GLY A 151 -0.55 5.52 8.42
C GLY A 151 -0.99 6.22 7.15
N ILE A 152 -0.12 6.17 6.15
CA ILE A 152 -0.35 6.75 4.82
C ILE A 152 -0.03 5.77 3.71
N GLN A 153 -0.72 5.93 2.59
CA GLN A 153 -0.33 5.36 1.31
C GLN A 153 0.25 6.47 0.42
N ILE A 154 1.39 6.18 -0.21
CA ILE A 154 2.09 7.11 -1.11
C ILE A 154 2.50 6.42 -2.41
N GLY A 155 2.81 7.21 -3.43
CA GLY A 155 3.38 6.73 -4.68
C GLY A 155 4.85 6.33 -4.57
N SER A 156 5.31 5.45 -5.45
CA SER A 156 6.72 5.03 -5.60
C SER A 156 7.67 6.15 -6.00
N ASN A 157 7.12 7.21 -6.57
CA ASN A 157 7.81 8.45 -6.90
C ASN A 157 6.83 9.63 -6.82
N ILE A 158 7.36 10.84 -6.68
CA ILE A 158 6.59 12.07 -6.60
C ILE A 158 6.98 12.96 -7.76
N ASN A 159 6.15 12.99 -8.81
CA ASN A 159 6.45 13.75 -10.03
C ASN A 159 7.87 13.43 -10.57
N ASN A 160 8.20 12.15 -10.70
CA ASN A 160 9.48 11.58 -11.10
C ASN A 160 10.66 11.77 -10.12
N ARG A 161 10.44 12.37 -8.95
CA ARG A 161 11.44 12.48 -7.89
C ARG A 161 11.44 11.21 -7.03
N ASN A 162 12.62 10.75 -6.64
CA ASN A 162 12.81 9.55 -5.84
C ASN A 162 12.49 9.82 -4.36
N LEU A 163 12.12 8.79 -3.62
CA LEU A 163 11.71 8.89 -2.22
C LEU A 163 12.84 9.22 -1.24
N ASN A 164 14.10 9.17 -1.69
CA ASN A 164 15.27 9.54 -0.88
C ASN A 164 15.64 11.03 -0.95
N GLU A 165 14.94 11.83 -1.76
CA GLU A 165 15.29 13.25 -1.89
C GLU A 165 15.07 14.00 -0.56
N PRO A 166 16.02 14.89 -0.16
CA PRO A 166 16.02 15.53 1.16
C PRO A 166 14.76 16.30 1.51
N GLU A 167 14.02 16.78 0.52
CA GLU A 167 12.77 17.49 0.73
C GLU A 167 11.68 16.62 1.36
N PHE A 168 11.77 15.27 1.23
CA PHE A 168 10.83 14.34 1.86
C PHE A 168 11.22 13.94 3.28
N TYR A 169 12.42 14.29 3.75
CA TYR A 169 12.88 13.94 5.09
C TYR A 169 11.94 14.37 6.22
N PRO A 170 11.33 15.57 6.19
CA PRO A 170 10.36 15.96 7.22
C PRO A 170 9.13 15.04 7.28
N ILE A 171 8.75 14.44 6.16
CA ILE A 171 7.63 13.49 6.10
C ILE A 171 8.03 12.18 6.80
N TRP A 172 9.22 11.63 6.49
CA TRP A 172 9.72 10.42 7.12
C TRP A 172 9.91 10.58 8.62
N GLU A 173 10.53 11.68 9.03
CA GLU A 173 10.72 12.04 10.43
C GLU A 173 9.37 12.14 11.17
N THR A 174 8.38 12.75 10.55
CA THR A 174 7.04 12.91 11.14
C THR A 174 6.31 11.57 11.24
N CYS A 175 6.37 10.73 10.20
CA CYS A 175 5.81 9.37 10.23
C CYS A 175 6.44 8.55 11.36
N GLU A 176 7.76 8.58 11.49
CA GLU A 176 8.46 7.87 12.56
C GLU A 176 8.04 8.39 13.95
N LYS A 177 8.06 9.71 14.17
CA LYS A 177 7.71 10.34 15.47
C LYS A 177 6.27 10.08 15.90
N LEU A 178 5.33 10.14 14.95
CA LEU A 178 3.91 9.89 15.21
C LEU A 178 3.55 8.40 15.25
N GLY A 179 4.50 7.54 14.84
CA GLY A 179 4.27 6.12 14.72
C GLY A 179 3.27 5.77 13.60
N LEU A 180 3.26 6.53 12.52
CA LEU A 180 2.44 6.27 11.34
C LEU A 180 3.16 5.29 10.40
N ALA A 181 2.44 4.28 9.94
CA ALA A 181 2.93 3.34 8.94
C ALA A 181 2.92 3.96 7.53
N VAL A 182 3.81 3.50 6.66
CA VAL A 182 3.89 3.96 5.27
C VAL A 182 3.69 2.77 4.33
N LEU A 183 2.72 2.86 3.44
CA LEU A 183 2.51 1.95 2.32
C LEU A 183 3.00 2.62 1.04
N VAL A 184 3.99 2.03 0.37
CA VAL A 184 4.50 2.52 -0.91
C VAL A 184 3.86 1.73 -2.04
N HIS A 185 3.04 2.40 -2.84
CA HIS A 185 2.35 1.80 -3.98
C HIS A 185 2.97 2.30 -5.30
N PRO A 186 3.20 1.43 -6.30
CA PRO A 186 3.71 1.87 -7.59
C PRO A 186 2.77 2.87 -8.25
N TRP A 187 3.34 3.97 -8.72
CA TRP A 187 2.62 5.06 -9.35
C TRP A 187 3.46 5.73 -10.44
N ASN A 188 2.79 6.24 -11.49
CA ASN A 188 3.42 6.97 -12.59
C ASN A 188 4.65 6.24 -13.16
N MET A 189 4.44 5.00 -13.60
CA MET A 189 5.48 4.06 -14.02
C MET A 189 6.43 4.66 -15.05
N MET A 190 7.75 4.48 -14.83
CA MET A 190 8.78 4.90 -15.78
C MET A 190 8.60 4.18 -17.13
N GLY A 191 8.85 4.87 -18.23
CA GLY A 191 8.77 4.28 -19.57
C GLY A 191 7.35 3.96 -20.05
N LYS A 192 6.31 4.48 -19.36
CA LYS A 192 4.91 4.21 -19.72
C LYS A 192 4.56 4.60 -21.14
N GLU A 193 5.28 5.55 -21.73
CA GLU A 193 5.17 5.97 -23.14
C GLU A 193 5.49 4.86 -24.13
N HIS A 194 6.25 3.85 -23.71
CA HIS A 194 6.58 2.65 -24.51
C HIS A 194 5.68 1.44 -24.17
N MET A 195 4.75 1.60 -23.22
CA MET A 195 3.94 0.51 -22.68
C MET A 195 2.46 0.57 -23.08
N GLY A 196 2.12 1.16 -24.22
CA GLY A 196 0.73 1.41 -24.64
C GLY A 196 -0.09 0.16 -25.00
N ARG A 197 0.49 -1.06 -24.99
CA ARG A 197 -0.19 -2.33 -25.31
C ARG A 197 0.07 -3.38 -24.25
N TYR A 198 -0.72 -4.48 -24.28
CA TYR A 198 -0.54 -5.68 -23.44
C TYR A 198 -0.58 -5.41 -21.92
N TRP A 199 -1.19 -4.31 -21.51
CA TRP A 199 -1.28 -3.93 -20.10
C TRP A 199 0.09 -3.78 -19.39
N LEU A 200 1.14 -3.54 -20.16
CA LEU A 200 2.53 -3.49 -19.69
C LEU A 200 2.79 -2.50 -18.55
N PRO A 201 2.10 -1.34 -18.40
CA PRO A 201 2.30 -0.50 -17.22
C PRO A 201 2.04 -1.23 -15.90
N TRP A 202 1.04 -2.13 -15.87
CA TRP A 202 0.72 -2.93 -14.68
C TRP A 202 1.61 -4.17 -14.55
N LEU A 203 1.86 -4.88 -15.66
CA LEU A 203 2.59 -6.15 -15.64
C LEU A 203 4.11 -5.99 -15.48
N VAL A 204 4.68 -4.92 -16.00
CA VAL A 204 6.13 -4.64 -16.00
C VAL A 204 6.46 -3.36 -15.28
N GLY A 205 5.71 -2.29 -15.54
CA GLY A 205 5.95 -0.97 -14.99
C GLY A 205 5.82 -0.93 -13.46
N MET A 206 4.74 -1.48 -12.90
CA MET A 206 4.53 -1.50 -11.44
C MET A 206 5.64 -2.23 -10.68
N PRO A 207 6.05 -3.46 -11.04
CA PRO A 207 7.18 -4.12 -10.39
C PRO A 207 8.49 -3.33 -10.48
N ALA A 208 8.75 -2.68 -11.61
CA ALA A 208 9.95 -1.86 -11.79
C ALA A 208 9.93 -0.60 -10.90
N GLU A 209 8.78 0.08 -10.80
CA GLU A 209 8.61 1.26 -9.95
C GLU A 209 8.76 0.93 -8.47
N THR A 210 8.18 -0.17 -7.99
CA THR A 210 8.38 -0.62 -6.61
C THR A 210 9.87 -0.85 -6.33
N SER A 211 10.59 -1.50 -7.25
CA SER A 211 12.04 -1.73 -7.11
C SER A 211 12.84 -0.43 -7.10
N ARG A 212 12.48 0.54 -7.94
CA ARG A 212 13.08 1.89 -7.96
C ARG A 212 12.89 2.59 -6.61
N ALA A 213 11.68 2.55 -6.07
CA ALA A 213 11.38 3.15 -4.76
C ALA A 213 12.23 2.51 -3.65
N MET A 214 12.29 1.17 -3.60
CA MET A 214 13.09 0.44 -2.62
C MET A 214 14.58 0.77 -2.75
N CYS A 215 15.14 0.70 -3.94
CA CYS A 215 16.54 1.06 -4.18
C CYS A 215 16.83 2.50 -3.76
N SER A 216 15.95 3.46 -4.08
CA SER A 216 16.17 4.86 -3.71
C SER A 216 16.17 5.06 -2.20
N MET A 217 15.25 4.43 -1.46
CA MET A 217 15.21 4.54 0.01
C MET A 217 16.41 3.83 0.68
N ILE A 218 16.83 2.66 0.17
CA ILE A 218 17.96 1.92 0.70
C ILE A 218 19.27 2.68 0.42
N PHE A 219 19.56 3.02 -0.84
CA PHE A 219 20.80 3.70 -1.19
C PHE A 219 20.87 5.14 -0.66
N GLY A 220 19.73 5.81 -0.50
CA GLY A 220 19.66 7.12 0.15
C GLY A 220 19.71 7.08 1.68
N GLY A 221 19.88 5.89 2.29
CA GLY A 221 20.04 5.73 3.74
C GLY A 221 18.80 6.08 4.57
N ILE A 222 17.60 6.03 3.99
CA ILE A 222 16.35 6.40 4.69
C ILE A 222 16.12 5.52 5.92
N PHE A 223 16.36 4.20 5.81
CA PHE A 223 16.19 3.26 6.92
C PHE A 223 17.24 3.39 8.01
N ASP A 224 18.41 3.95 7.70
CA ASP A 224 19.46 4.24 8.70
C ASP A 224 19.19 5.55 9.41
N LYS A 225 18.65 6.53 8.68
CA LYS A 225 18.30 7.84 9.22
C LYS A 225 17.02 7.79 10.08
N TYR A 226 16.09 6.93 9.72
CA TYR A 226 14.79 6.75 10.39
C TYR A 226 14.57 5.26 10.71
N PRO A 227 15.29 4.70 11.71
CA PRO A 227 15.34 3.26 11.96
C PRO A 227 14.01 2.66 12.47
N ASN A 228 13.09 3.48 12.98
CA ASN A 228 11.77 3.07 13.42
C ASN A 228 10.67 3.35 12.38
N LEU A 229 11.02 3.87 11.21
CA LEU A 229 10.08 4.09 10.12
C LEU A 229 9.59 2.76 9.57
N ARG A 230 8.29 2.51 9.64
CA ARG A 230 7.67 1.27 9.19
C ARG A 230 7.12 1.41 7.78
N VAL A 231 7.84 0.85 6.81
CA VAL A 231 7.49 0.91 5.38
C VAL A 231 7.09 -0.46 4.89
N ASN A 232 5.96 -0.55 4.20
CA ASN A 232 5.53 -1.73 3.44
C ASN A 232 5.51 -1.39 1.95
N PHE A 233 6.03 -2.28 1.12
CA PHE A 233 6.07 -2.12 -0.33
C PHE A 233 5.10 -3.11 -0.98
N CYS A 234 4.20 -2.58 -1.81
CA CYS A 234 3.19 -3.35 -2.51
C CYS A 234 3.75 -4.38 -3.49
N HIS A 235 2.91 -5.38 -3.81
CA HIS A 235 3.16 -6.41 -4.82
C HIS A 235 4.47 -7.17 -4.55
N ALA A 236 4.60 -7.65 -3.30
CA ALA A 236 5.69 -8.51 -2.86
C ALA A 236 7.10 -7.94 -3.18
N SER A 237 7.29 -6.64 -3.00
CA SER A 237 8.54 -5.92 -3.37
C SER A 237 8.74 -5.63 -4.87
N GLY A 238 7.75 -5.86 -5.71
CA GLY A 238 7.93 -5.75 -7.15
C GLY A 238 9.01 -6.71 -7.67
N SER A 239 9.97 -6.20 -8.43
CA SER A 239 11.11 -7.00 -8.89
C SER A 239 12.35 -6.91 -8.00
N PHE A 240 12.32 -6.17 -6.87
CA PHE A 240 13.51 -5.90 -6.05
C PHE A 240 14.16 -7.19 -5.54
N LEU A 241 13.42 -8.06 -4.86
CA LEU A 241 13.99 -9.30 -4.30
C LEU A 241 14.45 -10.26 -5.40
N ALA A 242 13.74 -10.35 -6.52
CA ALA A 242 14.16 -11.17 -7.65
C ALA A 242 15.46 -10.68 -8.31
N THR A 243 15.74 -9.37 -8.24
CA THR A 243 16.94 -8.75 -8.82
C THR A 243 17.99 -8.40 -7.76
N LEU A 244 17.79 -8.74 -6.50
CA LEU A 244 18.67 -8.37 -5.38
C LEU A 244 20.13 -8.78 -5.61
N GLY A 245 20.38 -9.96 -6.19
CA GLY A 245 21.74 -10.39 -6.50
C GLY A 245 22.45 -9.47 -7.50
N ARG A 246 21.73 -8.93 -8.50
CA ARG A 246 22.26 -7.94 -9.42
C ARG A 246 22.52 -6.59 -8.73
N ILE A 247 21.61 -6.16 -7.87
CA ILE A 247 21.70 -4.91 -7.10
C ILE A 247 22.90 -4.94 -6.18
N GLU A 248 23.08 -6.02 -5.41
CA GLU A 248 24.23 -6.25 -4.54
C GLU A 248 25.55 -6.34 -5.32
N HIS A 249 25.55 -7.03 -6.45
CA HIS A 249 26.74 -7.09 -7.30
C HIS A 249 27.14 -5.70 -7.83
N GLY A 250 26.16 -4.91 -8.25
CA GLY A 250 26.39 -3.51 -8.66
C GLY A 250 26.96 -2.66 -7.53
N PHE A 251 26.43 -2.80 -6.32
CA PHE A 251 26.95 -2.14 -5.12
C PHE A 251 28.44 -2.48 -4.87
N ASN A 252 28.81 -3.76 -5.00
CA ASN A 252 30.19 -4.22 -4.79
C ASN A 252 31.13 -3.83 -5.93
N CYS A 253 30.68 -3.85 -7.19
CA CYS A 253 31.51 -3.55 -8.35
C CYS A 253 31.73 -2.05 -8.59
N ARG A 254 30.73 -1.23 -8.26
CA ARG A 254 30.75 0.21 -8.50
C ARG A 254 30.29 1.00 -7.26
N PRO A 255 30.99 0.83 -6.12
CA PRO A 255 30.67 1.60 -4.91
C PRO A 255 30.77 3.12 -5.14
N ASP A 256 31.60 3.54 -6.05
CA ASP A 256 31.74 4.93 -6.51
C ASP A 256 30.45 5.52 -7.11
N LEU A 257 29.53 4.68 -7.62
CA LEU A 257 28.24 5.09 -8.19
C LEU A 257 27.05 4.71 -7.32
N VAL A 258 27.16 3.67 -6.49
CA VAL A 258 26.02 3.09 -5.79
C VAL A 258 26.07 3.36 -4.28
N ALA A 259 27.25 3.28 -3.67
CA ALA A 259 27.45 3.51 -2.23
C ALA A 259 27.78 4.99 -1.92
N ILE A 260 27.05 5.94 -2.56
CA ILE A 260 27.30 7.38 -2.43
C ILE A 260 26.80 7.90 -1.08
N ASP A 261 25.52 7.65 -0.79
CA ASP A 261 24.87 8.17 0.42
C ASP A 261 24.77 7.11 1.52
N ASN A 262 24.91 5.83 1.17
CA ASN A 262 24.82 4.70 2.10
C ASN A 262 25.88 3.64 1.78
N GLN A 263 26.72 3.32 2.77
CA GLN A 263 27.80 2.33 2.67
C GLN A 263 27.39 0.92 3.06
N ASN A 264 26.13 0.72 3.52
CA ASN A 264 25.63 -0.59 3.93
C ASN A 264 25.17 -1.41 2.72
N ASN A 265 25.44 -2.71 2.75
CA ASN A 265 25.04 -3.62 1.67
C ASN A 265 23.49 -3.64 1.53
N PRO A 266 22.93 -3.53 0.32
CA PRO A 266 21.47 -3.54 0.13
C PRO A 266 20.79 -4.82 0.64
N ARG A 267 21.49 -5.96 0.69
CA ARG A 267 20.98 -7.21 1.25
C ARG A 267 20.72 -7.14 2.75
N ASP A 268 21.46 -6.32 3.49
CA ASP A 268 21.31 -6.17 4.95
C ASP A 268 20.01 -5.49 5.35
N TYR A 269 19.27 -4.97 4.37
CA TYR A 269 17.93 -4.39 4.58
C TYR A 269 16.80 -5.41 4.46
N CYS A 270 17.06 -6.64 4.00
CA CYS A 270 16.08 -7.71 4.08
C CYS A 270 15.65 -7.91 5.54
N GLY A 271 14.34 -7.90 5.79
CA GLY A 271 13.77 -7.98 7.14
C GLY A 271 13.63 -6.62 7.87
N LYS A 272 14.06 -5.50 7.28
CA LYS A 272 13.89 -4.15 7.86
C LYS A 272 12.64 -3.42 7.35
N PHE A 273 12.01 -3.90 6.32
CA PHE A 273 10.76 -3.38 5.74
C PHE A 273 9.76 -4.53 5.56
N TRP A 274 8.51 -4.20 5.33
CA TRP A 274 7.45 -5.16 5.03
C TRP A 274 7.14 -5.22 3.54
N VAL A 275 6.58 -6.34 3.11
CA VAL A 275 6.01 -6.53 1.77
C VAL A 275 4.70 -7.29 1.89
N ASP A 276 3.78 -7.13 0.94
CA ASP A 276 2.61 -7.99 0.88
C ASP A 276 2.92 -9.36 0.22
N CYS A 277 1.94 -10.26 0.21
CA CYS A 277 2.09 -11.60 -0.33
C CYS A 277 1.65 -11.75 -1.80
N ILE A 278 1.38 -10.65 -2.51
CA ILE A 278 0.83 -10.67 -3.87
C ILE A 278 1.93 -11.03 -4.88
N THR A 279 2.20 -12.31 -5.02
CA THR A 279 3.19 -12.86 -5.96
C THR A 279 2.56 -13.59 -7.13
N HIS A 280 1.35 -14.15 -6.94
CA HIS A 280 0.69 -15.10 -7.84
C HIS A 280 1.55 -16.33 -8.18
N ASP A 281 2.61 -16.58 -7.39
CA ASP A 281 3.56 -17.69 -7.58
C ASP A 281 4.08 -18.19 -6.24
N SER A 282 3.86 -19.47 -5.94
CA SER A 282 4.22 -20.08 -4.65
C SER A 282 5.72 -20.17 -4.41
N GLU A 283 6.51 -20.42 -5.46
CA GLU A 283 7.97 -20.52 -5.32
C GLU A 283 8.58 -19.14 -5.08
N MET A 284 8.03 -18.10 -5.73
CA MET A 284 8.45 -16.73 -5.46
C MET A 284 8.11 -16.31 -4.02
N LEU A 285 6.91 -16.64 -3.52
CA LEU A 285 6.56 -16.35 -2.13
C LEU A 285 7.43 -17.11 -1.12
N LYS A 286 7.77 -18.37 -1.36
CA LYS A 286 8.74 -19.10 -0.53
C LYS A 286 10.11 -18.41 -0.51
N TYR A 287 10.57 -17.92 -1.66
CA TYR A 287 11.81 -17.16 -1.74
C TYR A 287 11.73 -15.86 -0.93
N ILE A 288 10.64 -15.11 -1.03
CA ILE A 288 10.42 -13.88 -0.25
C ILE A 288 10.38 -14.17 1.25
N LEU A 289 9.66 -15.21 1.68
CA LEU A 289 9.65 -15.64 3.08
C LEU A 289 11.05 -16.01 3.60
N LYS A 290 11.85 -16.67 2.76
CA LYS A 290 13.26 -16.97 3.09
C LYS A 290 14.11 -15.70 3.26
N MET A 291 13.88 -14.67 2.43
CA MET A 291 14.68 -13.45 2.43
C MET A 291 14.24 -12.45 3.51
N GLN A 292 12.94 -12.32 3.73
CA GLN A 292 12.37 -11.30 4.63
C GLN A 292 12.05 -11.84 6.04
N GLY A 293 11.79 -13.16 6.15
CA GLY A 293 11.14 -13.75 7.32
C GLY A 293 9.63 -13.52 7.33
N SER A 294 8.88 -14.42 7.96
CA SER A 294 7.40 -14.39 7.99
C SER A 294 6.84 -13.11 8.61
N LYS A 295 7.52 -12.55 9.60
CA LYS A 295 7.12 -11.30 10.29
C LYS A 295 7.22 -10.04 9.42
N ARG A 296 7.73 -10.15 8.20
CA ARG A 296 7.87 -9.04 7.25
C ARG A 296 7.07 -9.27 5.97
N VAL A 297 6.24 -10.31 5.96
CA VAL A 297 5.30 -10.59 4.86
C VAL A 297 3.88 -10.49 5.40
N THR A 298 3.06 -9.67 4.76
CA THR A 298 1.69 -9.38 5.17
C THR A 298 0.68 -9.93 4.18
N LEU A 299 -0.52 -10.32 4.62
CA LEU A 299 -1.62 -10.60 3.72
C LEU A 299 -2.02 -9.32 3.00
N GLY A 300 -2.02 -9.34 1.68
CA GLY A 300 -2.52 -8.26 0.82
C GLY A 300 -3.23 -8.84 -0.39
N SER A 301 -4.25 -8.16 -0.89
CA SER A 301 -5.03 -8.64 -2.02
C SER A 301 -5.09 -7.70 -3.21
N ASP A 302 -4.80 -6.41 -3.04
CA ASP A 302 -5.04 -5.34 -4.04
C ASP A 302 -6.54 -5.23 -4.44
N TYR A 303 -7.43 -5.71 -3.53
CA TYR A 303 -8.87 -5.66 -3.73
C TYR A 303 -9.37 -4.21 -3.88
N PRO A 304 -10.31 -3.90 -4.80
CA PRO A 304 -11.11 -4.85 -5.58
C PRO A 304 -10.66 -4.99 -7.04
N PHE A 305 -9.40 -4.82 -7.36
CA PHE A 305 -8.92 -4.78 -8.73
C PHE A 305 -8.56 -6.16 -9.29
N PRO A 306 -8.76 -6.39 -10.62
CA PRO A 306 -8.67 -7.73 -11.21
C PRO A 306 -7.26 -8.32 -11.28
N LEU A 307 -6.20 -7.53 -11.06
CA LEU A 307 -4.83 -8.03 -10.96
C LEU A 307 -4.48 -8.48 -9.53
N GLY A 308 -5.36 -8.21 -8.57
CA GLY A 308 -5.21 -8.63 -7.20
C GLY A 308 -5.53 -10.10 -6.97
N ASP A 309 -5.29 -10.57 -5.75
CA ASP A 309 -5.73 -11.89 -5.25
C ASP A 309 -7.13 -11.76 -4.63
N LEU A 310 -8.17 -11.96 -5.43
CA LEU A 310 -9.57 -11.78 -5.01
C LEU A 310 -10.13 -12.96 -4.20
N GLU A 311 -9.44 -14.11 -4.16
CA GLU A 311 -9.74 -15.24 -3.26
C GLU A 311 -8.92 -15.13 -1.96
N ILE A 312 -9.13 -14.09 -1.20
CA ILE A 312 -8.29 -13.54 -0.14
C ILE A 312 -7.80 -14.61 0.85
N GLY A 313 -6.49 -14.83 0.84
CA GLY A 313 -5.80 -15.80 1.70
C GLY A 313 -5.93 -17.27 1.27
N LYS A 314 -6.65 -17.58 0.19
CA LYS A 314 -6.73 -18.95 -0.34
C LYS A 314 -5.37 -19.42 -0.80
N PHE A 315 -4.65 -18.62 -1.56
CA PHE A 315 -3.31 -18.91 -2.03
C PHE A 315 -2.35 -19.31 -0.89
N ILE A 316 -2.36 -18.56 0.22
CA ILE A 316 -1.55 -18.89 1.41
C ILE A 316 -1.96 -20.23 2.04
N ASN A 317 -3.26 -20.49 2.17
CA ASN A 317 -3.76 -21.75 2.72
C ASN A 317 -3.35 -22.97 1.88
N GLU A 318 -3.24 -22.84 0.57
CA GLU A 318 -2.86 -23.90 -0.36
C GLU A 318 -1.36 -24.21 -0.36
N MET A 319 -0.52 -23.33 0.20
CA MET A 319 0.93 -23.50 0.24
C MET A 319 1.42 -24.49 1.30
N ASN A 320 0.56 -24.95 2.22
CA ASN A 320 0.92 -25.85 3.33
C ASN A 320 2.12 -25.32 4.15
N LEU A 321 2.11 -24.04 4.49
CA LEU A 321 3.11 -23.41 5.34
C LEU A 321 2.91 -23.82 6.81
N GLU A 322 3.95 -23.64 7.64
CA GLU A 322 3.84 -23.82 9.09
C GLU A 322 2.81 -22.85 9.70
N ASP A 323 2.05 -23.29 10.70
CA ASP A 323 0.96 -22.50 11.33
C ASP A 323 1.44 -21.11 11.77
N GLN A 324 2.64 -20.99 12.35
CA GLN A 324 3.21 -19.71 12.78
C GLN A 324 3.46 -18.77 11.59
N VAL A 325 3.90 -19.31 10.45
CA VAL A 325 4.11 -18.49 9.23
C VAL A 325 2.78 -17.99 8.68
N VAL A 326 1.74 -18.83 8.71
CA VAL A 326 0.38 -18.44 8.32
C VAL A 326 -0.18 -17.37 9.24
N ASP A 327 -0.02 -17.53 10.58
CA ASP A 327 -0.44 -16.54 11.57
C ASP A 327 0.28 -15.19 11.38
N ASP A 328 1.56 -15.22 11.08
CA ASP A 328 2.35 -14.02 10.79
C ASP A 328 1.80 -13.30 9.56
N ILE A 329 1.65 -14.01 8.43
CA ILE A 329 1.14 -13.43 7.18
C ILE A 329 -0.28 -12.89 7.36
N PHE A 330 -1.16 -13.65 7.99
CA PHE A 330 -2.57 -13.28 8.10
C PHE A 330 -2.85 -12.15 9.08
N CYS A 331 -2.00 -11.94 10.08
CA CYS A 331 -2.32 -11.02 11.16
C CYS A 331 -1.10 -10.32 11.77
N ASN A 332 -0.13 -11.08 12.32
CA ASN A 332 0.87 -10.51 13.22
C ASN A 332 1.77 -9.49 12.53
N SER A 333 2.19 -9.76 11.28
CA SER A 333 3.02 -8.86 10.49
C SER A 333 2.33 -7.53 10.22
N THR A 334 1.03 -7.56 9.90
CA THR A 334 0.24 -6.34 9.67
C THR A 334 0.09 -5.53 10.96
N LEU A 335 -0.18 -6.18 12.09
CA LEU A 335 -0.28 -5.51 13.38
C LEU A 335 1.04 -4.87 13.80
N GLU A 336 2.17 -5.56 13.60
CA GLU A 336 3.51 -5.01 13.87
C GLU A 336 3.81 -3.81 12.97
N TRP A 337 3.53 -3.92 11.65
CA TRP A 337 3.70 -2.81 10.71
C TRP A 337 2.88 -1.58 11.10
N LEU A 338 1.60 -1.77 11.48
CA LEU A 338 0.69 -0.68 11.86
C LEU A 338 0.90 -0.20 13.31
N ASN A 339 1.70 -0.93 14.12
CA ASN A 339 1.85 -0.70 15.56
C ASN A 339 0.51 -0.74 16.31
N LEU A 340 -0.29 -1.77 16.02
CA LEU A 340 -1.61 -1.97 16.62
C LEU A 340 -1.63 -3.22 17.49
N ASP A 341 -2.47 -3.18 18.54
CA ASP A 341 -2.73 -4.35 19.36
C ASP A 341 -3.90 -5.15 18.78
N LYS A 342 -3.78 -6.48 18.81
CA LYS A 342 -4.84 -7.41 18.39
C LYS A 342 -6.12 -7.28 19.20
N GLU A 343 -6.02 -6.78 20.44
CA GLU A 343 -7.15 -6.60 21.35
C GLU A 343 -8.23 -5.65 20.81
N ILE A 344 -7.85 -4.70 19.92
CA ILE A 344 -8.82 -3.76 19.31
C ILE A 344 -9.90 -4.45 18.46
N PHE A 345 -9.67 -5.71 18.05
CA PHE A 345 -10.61 -6.50 17.25
C PHE A 345 -11.43 -7.51 18.06
N LYS A 346 -11.20 -7.62 19.37
CA LYS A 346 -12.01 -8.42 20.28
C LYS A 346 -13.27 -7.63 20.71
#